data_006813eefbb69b64394564263955decd
#
_entry.id   006813eefbb69b64394564263955decd
#
_cell.length_a   1.000
_cell.length_b   1.000
_cell.length_c   1.000
_cell.angle_alpha   90.00
_cell.angle_beta   90.00
_cell.angle_gamma   90.00
#
_symmetry.space_group_name_H-M   'P 1'
#
loop_
_entity.id
_entity.type
_entity.pdbx_description
1 polymer ?
#
loop_
_entity_poly.entity_id
_entity_poly.type
_entity_poly.pdbx_seq_one_letter_code
_entity_poly.pdbx_strand_id
1 'polypeptide(L)'
;MQKMLNKYFLYWLIFLSIISCTEKKCREVPKLLGEKPNIEIIRFEDKIEQLATQKDALDLINAYPLFSETFMQRSQLPDDSILTNDLLKLAKDPYIDTMYRDVKNNFADLSWLKTQLEDFYHHVKSHYPDTDVPKVCTMVSGFGTDLFVHNKVIVIGLEYFLGKDGKYIPPMLPGYILRRLTKEHLVASIAIPVADGHIEYDILDNSMMNEMIKWGKIYYFLENTLPCTHDSIIAGYTAAELKEVQEHKAEIWSHFVEKKLFYETDHFLIKKYCDERPKVLEIGNNCPGRIGRWLGWQVIKKYAKVSGLSLPAILSEQDAKKIFVKANYKPV
;
A
#
# COMPACT_ATOMS: atom_id res chain seq x y z
N MET A 1 -20.48 -45.92 -37.61
CA MET A 1 -19.71 -44.68 -37.79
C MET A 1 -20.41 -43.46 -37.13
N GLN A 2 -21.72 -43.31 -37.22
CA GLN A 2 -22.47 -42.17 -36.67
C GLN A 2 -22.50 -42.06 -35.12
N LYS A 3 -22.45 -43.20 -34.40
CA LYS A 3 -22.43 -43.23 -32.93
C LYS A 3 -21.08 -42.81 -32.33
N MET A 4 -19.98 -42.93 -33.05
CA MET A 4 -18.67 -42.46 -32.57
C MET A 4 -18.49 -40.96 -32.77
N LEU A 5 -19.02 -40.35 -33.84
CA LEU A 5 -18.95 -38.92 -34.08
C LEU A 5 -19.68 -38.10 -33.00
N ASN A 6 -20.84 -38.59 -32.52
CA ASN A 6 -21.60 -37.93 -31.47
C ASN A 6 -20.91 -37.92 -30.10
N LYS A 7 -20.06 -38.94 -29.84
CA LYS A 7 -19.33 -39.06 -28.57
C LYS A 7 -18.19 -38.05 -28.49
N TYR A 8 -17.47 -37.81 -29.59
CA TYR A 8 -16.39 -36.83 -29.66
C TYR A 8 -16.93 -35.35 -29.73
N PHE A 9 -18.09 -35.17 -30.35
CA PHE A 9 -18.75 -33.87 -30.36
C PHE A 9 -19.22 -33.45 -28.96
N LEU A 10 -19.67 -34.39 -28.13
CA LEU A 10 -20.08 -34.12 -26.73
C LEU A 10 -18.87 -33.81 -25.84
N TYR A 11 -17.70 -34.48 -26.07
CA TYR A 11 -16.46 -34.16 -25.36
C TYR A 11 -15.88 -32.82 -25.77
N TRP A 12 -16.07 -32.36 -26.99
CA TRP A 12 -15.61 -31.07 -27.49
C TRP A 12 -16.44 -29.93 -26.92
N LEU A 13 -17.74 -30.13 -26.69
CA LEU A 13 -18.64 -29.17 -26.04
C LEU A 13 -18.38 -29.01 -24.52
N ILE A 14 -17.88 -30.08 -23.87
CA ILE A 14 -17.53 -30.01 -22.41
C ILE A 14 -16.20 -29.28 -22.19
N PHE A 15 -15.30 -29.26 -23.17
CA PHE A 15 -14.01 -28.59 -23.05
C PHE A 15 -14.08 -27.07 -23.27
N LEU A 16 -15.18 -26.56 -23.83
CA LEU A 16 -15.41 -25.13 -24.09
C LEU A 16 -15.98 -24.37 -22.88
N SER A 17 -16.34 -25.05 -21.80
CA SER A 17 -17.00 -24.44 -20.63
C SER A 17 -16.08 -24.12 -19.44
N ILE A 18 -14.75 -24.19 -19.56
CA ILE A 18 -13.80 -23.94 -18.45
C ILE A 18 -12.89 -22.74 -18.74
N ILE A 19 -13.28 -21.82 -19.60
CA ILE A 19 -12.67 -20.49 -19.59
C ILE A 19 -13.61 -19.58 -18.79
N SER A 20 -13.75 -19.87 -17.50
CA SER A 20 -14.20 -18.87 -16.54
C SER A 20 -13.02 -17.92 -16.33
N CYS A 21 -12.95 -16.87 -17.12
CA CYS A 21 -12.26 -15.66 -16.70
C CYS A 21 -12.87 -15.25 -15.37
N THR A 22 -12.21 -15.53 -14.27
CA THR A 22 -12.50 -14.88 -12.99
C THR A 22 -12.12 -13.41 -13.16
N GLU A 23 -13.01 -12.62 -13.76
CA GLU A 23 -12.91 -11.16 -13.66
C GLU A 23 -12.77 -10.82 -12.18
N LYS A 24 -11.69 -10.15 -11.83
CA LYS A 24 -11.52 -9.60 -10.48
C LYS A 24 -12.71 -8.68 -10.23
N LYS A 25 -13.69 -9.16 -9.47
CA LYS A 25 -14.88 -8.39 -9.15
C LYS A 25 -14.46 -7.24 -8.23
N CYS A 26 -14.36 -6.03 -8.81
CA CYS A 26 -14.09 -4.83 -8.02
C CYS A 26 -15.27 -4.55 -7.08
N ARG A 27 -15.01 -3.89 -5.95
CA ARG A 27 -16.07 -3.41 -5.06
C ARG A 27 -16.89 -2.35 -5.78
N GLU A 28 -18.17 -2.34 -5.48
CA GLU A 28 -19.05 -1.25 -5.92
C GLU A 28 -18.67 0.03 -5.15
N VAL A 29 -18.29 1.06 -5.88
CA VAL A 29 -18.00 2.40 -5.36
C VAL A 29 -18.91 3.42 -6.05
N PRO A 30 -19.15 4.57 -5.41
CA PRO A 30 -19.90 5.65 -6.03
C PRO A 30 -19.32 6.03 -7.40
N LYS A 31 -20.19 6.53 -8.30
CA LYS A 31 -19.73 7.01 -9.60
C LYS A 31 -18.65 8.07 -9.42
N LEU A 32 -17.54 7.89 -10.12
CA LEU A 32 -16.42 8.83 -10.09
C LEU A 32 -16.85 10.18 -10.70
N LEU A 33 -16.42 11.25 -10.07
CA LEU A 33 -16.66 12.63 -10.51
C LEU A 33 -15.36 13.25 -11.05
N GLY A 34 -15.48 14.13 -12.02
CA GLY A 34 -14.36 14.82 -12.65
C GLY A 34 -13.59 13.97 -13.65
N GLU A 35 -12.54 14.55 -14.20
CA GLU A 35 -11.65 13.88 -15.16
C GLU A 35 -10.60 13.03 -14.44
N LYS A 36 -10.28 11.90 -15.04
CA LYS A 36 -9.19 11.04 -14.59
C LYS A 36 -7.86 11.80 -14.72
N PRO A 37 -7.05 11.92 -13.66
CA PRO A 37 -5.79 12.62 -13.74
C PRO A 37 -4.81 11.89 -14.67
N ASN A 38 -3.98 12.64 -15.38
CA ASN A 38 -2.89 12.08 -16.15
C ASN A 38 -1.59 12.14 -15.32
N ILE A 39 -1.03 10.99 -14.99
CA ILE A 39 0.20 10.86 -14.20
C ILE A 39 1.37 10.56 -15.11
N GLU A 40 2.40 11.38 -15.03
CA GLU A 40 3.71 11.12 -15.65
C GLU A 40 4.60 10.38 -14.65
N ILE A 41 5.21 9.28 -15.10
CA ILE A 41 6.23 8.57 -14.33
C ILE A 41 7.60 8.88 -14.93
N ILE A 42 8.44 9.52 -14.14
CA ILE A 42 9.81 9.89 -14.51
C ILE A 42 10.76 8.80 -14.00
N ARG A 43 11.46 8.14 -14.90
CA ARG A 43 12.44 7.09 -14.59
C ARG A 43 13.78 7.72 -14.27
N PHE A 44 14.06 7.97 -13.00
CA PHE A 44 15.34 8.52 -12.58
C PHE A 44 16.48 7.52 -12.68
N GLU A 45 16.21 6.23 -12.50
CA GLU A 45 17.19 5.17 -12.69
C GLU A 45 17.84 5.22 -14.08
N ASP A 46 17.06 5.47 -15.14
CA ASP A 46 17.58 5.58 -16.52
C ASP A 46 18.46 6.82 -16.72
N LYS A 47 18.22 7.87 -15.93
CA LYS A 47 19.00 9.13 -15.98
C LYS A 47 20.26 9.03 -15.14
N ILE A 48 20.17 8.42 -13.97
CA ILE A 48 21.32 8.24 -13.06
C ILE A 48 22.35 7.31 -13.70
N GLU A 49 21.92 6.21 -14.34
CA GLU A 49 22.84 5.29 -15.05
C GLU A 49 23.73 6.00 -16.07
N GLN A 50 23.24 7.08 -16.69
CA GLN A 50 23.95 7.83 -17.74
C GLN A 50 24.93 8.88 -17.20
N LEU A 51 24.99 9.11 -15.89
CA LEU A 51 25.85 10.13 -15.31
C LEU A 51 27.32 9.73 -15.36
N ALA A 52 28.13 10.57 -16.02
CA ALA A 52 29.58 10.37 -16.14
C ALA A 52 30.37 11.39 -15.33
N THR A 53 29.90 12.64 -15.26
CA THR A 53 30.59 13.78 -14.67
C THR A 53 29.76 14.51 -13.62
N GLN A 54 30.47 15.35 -12.81
CA GLN A 54 29.81 16.26 -11.86
C GLN A 54 28.82 17.20 -12.56
N LYS A 55 29.15 17.63 -13.75
CA LYS A 55 28.28 18.51 -14.54
C LYS A 55 26.99 17.79 -14.94
N ASP A 56 27.05 16.54 -15.38
CA ASP A 56 25.85 15.76 -15.72
C ASP A 56 24.93 15.62 -14.53
N ALA A 57 25.48 15.34 -13.34
CA ALA A 57 24.72 15.24 -12.10
C ALA A 57 24.12 16.60 -11.71
N LEU A 58 24.84 17.70 -11.85
CA LEU A 58 24.33 19.05 -11.60
C LEU A 58 23.21 19.42 -12.58
N ASP A 59 23.36 19.11 -13.85
CA ASP A 59 22.34 19.34 -14.87
C ASP A 59 21.07 18.53 -14.56
N LEU A 60 21.20 17.29 -14.06
CA LEU A 60 20.07 16.47 -13.65
C LEU A 60 19.30 17.09 -12.49
N ILE A 61 19.97 17.49 -11.39
CA ILE A 61 19.28 18.10 -10.23
C ILE A 61 18.65 19.46 -10.59
N ASN A 62 19.24 20.21 -11.53
CA ASN A 62 18.67 21.47 -12.02
C ASN A 62 17.46 21.26 -12.94
N ALA A 63 17.45 20.19 -13.74
CA ALA A 63 16.31 19.85 -14.60
C ALA A 63 15.08 19.38 -13.82
N TYR A 64 15.26 18.86 -12.60
CA TYR A 64 14.18 18.34 -11.76
C TYR A 64 14.14 18.99 -10.37
N PRO A 65 13.92 20.31 -10.27
CA PRO A 65 14.01 21.05 -9.02
C PRO A 65 13.01 20.55 -7.96
N LEU A 66 11.80 20.14 -8.36
CA LEU A 66 10.81 19.60 -7.42
C LEU A 66 11.33 18.32 -6.74
N PHE A 67 11.96 17.43 -7.49
CA PHE A 67 12.56 16.21 -6.95
C PHE A 67 13.75 16.53 -6.03
N SER A 68 14.68 17.37 -6.51
CA SER A 68 15.87 17.74 -5.76
C SER A 68 15.55 18.47 -4.46
N GLU A 69 14.55 19.36 -4.46
CA GLU A 69 14.18 20.11 -3.25
C GLU A 69 13.34 19.25 -2.28
N THR A 70 12.34 18.50 -2.79
CA THR A 70 11.39 17.81 -1.92
C THR A 70 11.94 16.49 -1.39
N PHE A 71 12.59 15.69 -2.24
CA PHE A 71 13.11 14.38 -1.87
C PHE A 71 14.56 14.45 -1.41
N MET A 72 15.44 15.09 -2.19
CA MET A 72 16.88 15.17 -1.87
C MET A 72 17.21 16.29 -0.88
N GLN A 73 16.26 17.17 -0.54
CA GLN A 73 16.41 18.29 0.40
C GLN A 73 17.58 19.23 0.06
N ARG A 74 17.76 19.51 -1.25
CA ARG A 74 18.90 20.26 -1.80
C ARG A 74 19.21 21.56 -1.05
N SER A 75 18.18 22.37 -0.75
CA SER A 75 18.33 23.65 -0.05
C SER A 75 18.81 23.55 1.41
N GLN A 76 18.78 22.32 1.99
CA GLN A 76 19.27 22.07 3.34
C GLN A 76 20.77 21.67 3.36
N LEU A 77 21.37 21.47 2.20
CA LEU A 77 22.75 21.08 2.07
C LEU A 77 23.66 22.31 1.90
N PRO A 78 24.93 22.25 2.35
CA PRO A 78 25.89 23.35 2.20
C PRO A 78 26.13 23.76 0.74
N ASP A 79 26.18 22.78 -0.15
CA ASP A 79 26.38 22.97 -1.59
C ASP A 79 25.95 21.72 -2.39
N ASP A 80 25.84 21.86 -3.71
CA ASP A 80 25.41 20.81 -4.62
C ASP A 80 26.40 19.64 -4.78
N SER A 81 27.65 19.81 -4.33
CA SER A 81 28.67 18.77 -4.50
C SER A 81 28.33 17.48 -3.76
N ILE A 82 27.60 17.59 -2.64
CA ILE A 82 27.13 16.44 -1.87
C ILE A 82 26.20 15.58 -2.72
N LEU A 83 25.15 16.18 -3.29
CA LEU A 83 24.18 15.46 -4.12
C LEU A 83 24.79 14.91 -5.40
N THR A 84 25.61 15.72 -6.07
CA THR A 84 26.23 15.30 -7.34
C THR A 84 27.22 14.15 -7.11
N ASN A 85 27.94 14.15 -5.97
CA ASN A 85 28.81 13.03 -5.59
C ASN A 85 28.00 11.78 -5.30
N ASP A 86 26.90 11.88 -4.58
CA ASP A 86 26.07 10.72 -4.22
C ASP A 86 25.38 10.13 -5.46
N LEU A 87 24.88 10.94 -6.37
CA LEU A 87 24.36 10.47 -7.65
C LEU A 87 25.42 9.77 -8.50
N LEU A 88 26.66 10.30 -8.55
CA LEU A 88 27.76 9.66 -9.27
C LEU A 88 28.23 8.36 -8.61
N LYS A 89 28.16 8.25 -7.29
CA LYS A 89 28.41 6.97 -6.59
C LYS A 89 27.38 5.92 -7.00
N LEU A 90 26.07 6.28 -7.00
CA LEU A 90 25.02 5.38 -7.47
C LEU A 90 25.27 4.94 -8.92
N ALA A 91 25.60 5.87 -9.82
CA ALA A 91 25.84 5.59 -11.23
C ALA A 91 27.04 4.65 -11.50
N LYS A 92 28.03 4.63 -10.61
CA LYS A 92 29.30 3.88 -10.79
C LYS A 92 29.38 2.61 -9.93
N ASP A 93 28.42 2.35 -9.07
CA ASP A 93 28.44 1.19 -8.18
C ASP A 93 28.03 -0.10 -8.94
N PRO A 94 28.88 -1.13 -9.01
CA PRO A 94 28.57 -2.36 -9.74
C PRO A 94 27.42 -3.17 -9.11
N TYR A 95 27.12 -3.00 -7.82
CA TYR A 95 25.96 -3.62 -7.19
C TYR A 95 24.67 -2.92 -7.64
N ILE A 96 24.69 -1.59 -7.73
CA ILE A 96 23.58 -0.78 -8.25
C ILE A 96 23.31 -1.12 -9.72
N ASP A 97 24.36 -1.27 -10.55
CA ASP A 97 24.23 -1.71 -11.94
C ASP A 97 23.51 -3.07 -12.05
N THR A 98 23.78 -3.99 -11.13
CA THR A 98 23.06 -5.28 -11.11
C THR A 98 21.60 -5.10 -10.72
N MET A 99 21.28 -4.29 -9.71
CA MET A 99 19.90 -4.00 -9.31
C MET A 99 19.16 -3.27 -10.45
N TYR A 100 19.81 -2.34 -11.12
CA TYR A 100 19.26 -1.65 -12.27
C TYR A 100 18.86 -2.63 -13.38
N ARG A 101 19.70 -3.60 -13.72
CA ARG A 101 19.36 -4.62 -14.71
C ARG A 101 18.16 -5.48 -14.28
N ASP A 102 18.08 -5.85 -13.01
CA ASP A 102 16.93 -6.59 -12.49
C ASP A 102 15.66 -5.74 -12.58
N VAL A 103 15.73 -4.45 -12.22
CA VAL A 103 14.60 -3.51 -12.34
C VAL A 103 14.21 -3.34 -13.81
N LYS A 104 15.16 -3.17 -14.71
CA LYS A 104 14.90 -3.02 -16.15
C LYS A 104 14.20 -4.25 -16.75
N ASN A 105 14.57 -5.45 -16.31
CA ASN A 105 13.96 -6.70 -16.77
C ASN A 105 12.51 -6.87 -16.22
N ASN A 106 12.28 -6.52 -14.97
CA ASN A 106 10.99 -6.76 -14.29
C ASN A 106 10.01 -5.59 -14.39
N PHE A 107 10.53 -4.37 -14.57
CA PHE A 107 9.78 -3.12 -14.65
C PHE A 107 10.03 -2.36 -15.97
N ALA A 108 10.26 -3.08 -17.07
CA ALA A 108 10.46 -2.46 -18.39
C ALA A 108 9.26 -1.58 -18.80
N ASP A 109 8.05 -2.06 -18.52
CA ASP A 109 6.81 -1.32 -18.71
C ASP A 109 6.19 -0.94 -17.36
N LEU A 110 5.93 0.36 -17.17
CA LEU A 110 5.25 0.93 -16.00
C LEU A 110 3.83 1.42 -16.32
N SER A 111 3.26 1.07 -17.48
CA SER A 111 1.90 1.49 -17.87
C SER A 111 0.84 1.00 -16.87
N TRP A 112 1.03 -0.21 -16.32
CA TRP A 112 0.17 -0.76 -15.28
C TRP A 112 0.20 0.10 -14.00
N LEU A 113 1.39 0.57 -13.58
CA LEU A 113 1.56 1.42 -12.40
C LEU A 113 0.91 2.79 -12.63
N LYS A 114 1.16 3.39 -13.81
CA LYS A 114 0.52 4.63 -14.24
C LYS A 114 -1.00 4.51 -14.15
N THR A 115 -1.58 3.48 -14.78
CA THR A 115 -3.03 3.26 -14.81
C THR A 115 -3.60 3.11 -13.40
N GLN A 116 -2.96 2.32 -12.53
CA GLN A 116 -3.43 2.11 -11.16
C GLN A 116 -3.32 3.38 -10.30
N LEU A 117 -2.28 4.18 -10.47
CA LEU A 117 -2.13 5.46 -9.77
C LEU A 117 -3.16 6.48 -10.25
N GLU A 118 -3.41 6.55 -11.56
CA GLU A 118 -4.45 7.41 -12.14
C GLU A 118 -5.84 7.02 -11.62
N ASP A 119 -6.15 5.72 -11.55
CA ASP A 119 -7.40 5.23 -10.97
C ASP A 119 -7.49 5.58 -9.48
N PHE A 120 -6.43 5.34 -8.73
CA PHE A 120 -6.35 5.68 -7.31
C PHE A 120 -6.62 7.17 -7.07
N TYR A 121 -5.89 8.07 -7.74
CA TYR A 121 -6.08 9.52 -7.56
C TYR A 121 -7.42 10.01 -8.11
N HIS A 122 -8.00 9.34 -9.11
CA HIS A 122 -9.37 9.64 -9.55
C HIS A 122 -10.39 9.36 -8.44
N HIS A 123 -10.25 8.21 -7.75
CA HIS A 123 -11.08 7.90 -6.58
C HIS A 123 -10.83 8.89 -5.43
N VAL A 124 -9.59 9.22 -5.12
CA VAL A 124 -9.26 10.22 -4.08
C VAL A 124 -9.91 11.56 -4.41
N LYS A 125 -9.76 12.07 -5.62
CA LYS A 125 -10.34 13.36 -6.05
C LYS A 125 -11.88 13.36 -6.07
N SER A 126 -12.51 12.22 -6.24
CA SER A 126 -13.98 12.11 -6.13
C SER A 126 -14.47 12.39 -4.70
N HIS A 127 -13.66 12.13 -3.69
CA HIS A 127 -13.97 12.39 -2.28
C HIS A 127 -13.35 13.71 -1.78
N TYR A 128 -12.20 14.08 -2.35
CA TYR A 128 -11.39 15.25 -1.97
C TYR A 128 -10.95 15.99 -3.24
N PRO A 129 -11.83 16.83 -3.85
CA PRO A 129 -11.59 17.46 -5.15
C PRO A 129 -10.31 18.31 -5.21
N ASP A 130 -9.93 18.91 -4.09
CA ASP A 130 -8.76 19.81 -3.99
C ASP A 130 -7.44 19.06 -3.78
N THR A 131 -7.45 17.72 -3.78
CA THR A 131 -6.21 16.94 -3.64
C THR A 131 -5.31 17.14 -4.84
N ASP A 132 -4.07 17.55 -4.60
CA ASP A 132 -3.03 17.60 -5.61
C ASP A 132 -2.64 16.19 -6.07
N VAL A 133 -2.32 16.05 -7.35
CA VAL A 133 -1.77 14.82 -7.92
C VAL A 133 -0.26 14.97 -7.99
N PRO A 134 0.52 14.17 -7.22
CA PRO A 134 1.96 14.30 -7.19
C PRO A 134 2.62 13.86 -8.51
N LYS A 135 3.81 14.41 -8.79
CA LYS A 135 4.71 13.83 -9.80
C LYS A 135 5.28 12.52 -9.25
N VAL A 136 5.35 11.51 -10.09
CA VAL A 136 5.86 10.20 -9.71
C VAL A 136 7.24 9.98 -10.32
N CYS A 137 8.19 9.61 -9.48
CA CYS A 137 9.56 9.30 -9.90
C CYS A 137 9.89 7.87 -9.46
N THR A 138 10.56 7.12 -10.32
CA THR A 138 11.16 5.84 -9.94
C THR A 138 12.66 5.97 -9.85
N MET A 139 13.30 5.13 -9.06
CA MET A 139 14.76 5.08 -8.98
C MET A 139 15.25 3.70 -8.53
N VAL A 140 16.56 3.49 -8.62
CA VAL A 140 17.30 2.42 -7.94
C VAL A 140 18.24 3.07 -6.96
N SER A 141 18.02 2.84 -5.68
CA SER A 141 18.69 3.54 -4.58
C SER A 141 19.73 2.70 -3.84
N GLY A 142 19.88 1.42 -4.21
CA GLY A 142 20.73 0.49 -3.47
C GLY A 142 20.16 0.14 -2.09
N PHE A 143 18.84 0.04 -2.01
CA PHE A 143 18.08 -0.14 -0.77
C PHE A 143 18.18 1.05 0.21
N GLY A 144 18.46 2.25 -0.30
CA GLY A 144 18.45 3.47 0.50
C GLY A 144 17.05 4.04 0.71
N THR A 145 16.13 3.83 -0.23
CA THR A 145 14.75 4.33 -0.16
C THR A 145 13.81 3.34 -0.84
N ASP A 146 12.85 2.83 -0.08
CA ASP A 146 11.78 1.99 -0.63
C ASP A 146 10.66 2.85 -1.24
N LEU A 147 10.15 3.79 -0.46
CA LEU A 147 9.04 4.66 -0.85
C LEU A 147 9.12 5.99 -0.09
N PHE A 148 9.03 7.09 -0.84
CA PHE A 148 8.84 8.42 -0.30
C PHE A 148 7.55 9.00 -0.89
N VAL A 149 6.58 9.35 -0.03
CA VAL A 149 5.29 9.90 -0.45
C VAL A 149 5.11 11.28 0.16
N HIS A 150 5.01 12.28 -0.71
CA HIS A 150 4.74 13.65 -0.38
C HIS A 150 3.65 14.19 -1.31
N ASN A 151 2.88 15.19 -0.90
CA ASN A 151 1.78 15.73 -1.70
C ASN A 151 2.19 16.26 -3.10
N LYS A 152 3.47 16.58 -3.29
CA LYS A 152 4.01 17.07 -4.58
C LYS A 152 4.78 16.01 -5.36
N VAL A 153 5.39 15.05 -4.67
CA VAL A 153 6.31 14.07 -5.27
C VAL A 153 6.17 12.72 -4.58
N ILE A 154 6.09 11.65 -5.38
CA ILE A 154 6.27 10.27 -4.92
C ILE A 154 7.57 9.75 -5.54
N VAL A 155 8.44 9.16 -4.72
CA VAL A 155 9.66 8.47 -5.19
C VAL A 155 9.56 7.00 -4.80
N ILE A 156 9.81 6.12 -5.78
CA ILE A 156 9.68 4.68 -5.64
C ILE A 156 11.03 4.02 -5.92
N GLY A 157 11.60 3.37 -4.92
CA GLY A 157 12.76 2.50 -5.07
C GLY A 157 12.32 1.15 -5.64
N LEU A 158 12.38 1.00 -6.97
CA LEU A 158 11.82 -0.17 -7.66
C LEU A 158 12.49 -1.48 -7.26
N GLU A 159 13.76 -1.45 -6.87
CA GLU A 159 14.51 -2.62 -6.42
C GLU A 159 13.89 -3.29 -5.18
N TYR A 160 13.19 -2.52 -4.34
CA TYR A 160 12.46 -3.07 -3.20
C TYR A 160 11.29 -3.94 -3.63
N PHE A 161 10.65 -3.63 -4.75
CA PHE A 161 9.41 -4.27 -5.20
C PHE A 161 9.62 -5.41 -6.22
N LEU A 162 10.86 -5.86 -6.39
CA LEU A 162 11.20 -7.04 -7.20
C LEU A 162 10.71 -8.35 -6.56
N GLY A 163 10.48 -8.35 -5.25
CA GLY A 163 10.09 -9.56 -4.53
C GLY A 163 11.18 -10.65 -4.63
N LYS A 164 10.74 -11.86 -5.01
CA LYS A 164 11.64 -13.01 -5.21
C LYS A 164 12.43 -12.97 -6.52
N ASP A 165 12.07 -12.08 -7.44
CA ASP A 165 12.67 -12.00 -8.78
C ASP A 165 13.92 -11.11 -8.79
N GLY A 166 14.20 -10.39 -7.71
CA GLY A 166 15.44 -9.65 -7.52
C GLY A 166 16.61 -10.55 -7.14
N LYS A 167 17.79 -10.28 -7.72
CA LYS A 167 19.05 -10.95 -7.32
C LYS A 167 19.44 -10.61 -5.88
N TYR A 168 19.18 -9.38 -5.49
CA TYR A 168 19.37 -8.90 -4.13
C TYR A 168 18.02 -8.63 -3.48
N ILE A 169 17.95 -8.86 -2.19
CA ILE A 169 16.77 -8.57 -1.35
C ILE A 169 17.16 -7.50 -0.32
N PRO A 170 16.22 -6.65 0.11
CA PRO A 170 16.47 -5.66 1.16
C PRO A 170 17.06 -6.31 2.39
N PRO A 171 18.24 -5.86 2.86
CA PRO A 171 18.89 -6.47 4.01
C PRO A 171 18.07 -6.22 5.28
N MET A 172 18.16 -7.16 6.24
CA MET A 172 17.59 -7.03 7.59
C MET A 172 16.06 -6.95 7.66
N LEU A 173 15.31 -7.09 6.56
CA LEU A 173 13.85 -7.15 6.61
C LEU A 173 13.37 -8.58 6.88
N PRO A 174 12.48 -8.78 7.86
CA PRO A 174 11.87 -10.09 8.12
C PRO A 174 11.04 -10.58 6.94
N GLY A 175 10.96 -11.90 6.73
CA GLY A 175 10.24 -12.51 5.62
C GLY A 175 8.75 -12.12 5.53
N TYR A 176 8.09 -11.87 6.67
CA TYR A 176 6.69 -11.41 6.68
C TYR A 176 6.51 -9.96 6.20
N ILE A 177 7.60 -9.16 6.15
CA ILE A 177 7.62 -7.83 5.52
C ILE A 177 7.99 -7.98 4.06
N LEU A 178 9.06 -8.72 3.74
CA LEU A 178 9.55 -8.92 2.37
C LEU A 178 8.46 -9.41 1.41
N ARG A 179 7.56 -10.30 1.86
CA ARG A 179 6.46 -10.83 1.03
C ARG A 179 5.48 -9.77 0.54
N ARG A 180 5.50 -8.56 1.12
CA ARG A 180 4.65 -7.42 0.72
C ARG A 180 5.37 -6.45 -0.21
N LEU A 181 6.66 -6.62 -0.42
CA LEU A 181 7.45 -5.82 -1.34
C LEU A 181 7.37 -6.41 -2.74
N THR A 182 6.20 -6.29 -3.35
CA THR A 182 5.88 -6.81 -4.69
C THR A 182 5.05 -5.80 -5.49
N LYS A 183 4.98 -5.99 -6.80
CA LYS A 183 4.16 -5.17 -7.71
C LYS A 183 2.72 -5.00 -7.22
N GLU A 184 2.11 -6.09 -6.73
CA GLU A 184 0.71 -6.12 -6.31
C GLU A 184 0.45 -5.24 -5.09
N HIS A 185 1.46 -5.06 -4.23
CA HIS A 185 1.34 -4.26 -3.01
C HIS A 185 1.76 -2.80 -3.21
N LEU A 186 2.44 -2.46 -4.31
CA LEU A 186 3.07 -1.14 -4.49
C LEU A 186 2.07 0.01 -4.35
N VAL A 187 0.96 -0.04 -5.07
CA VAL A 187 -0.02 1.07 -5.02
C VAL A 187 -0.73 1.14 -3.67
N ALA A 188 -0.99 -0.01 -3.02
CA ALA A 188 -1.52 -0.02 -1.66
C ALA A 188 -0.51 0.58 -0.65
N SER A 189 0.80 0.32 -0.85
CA SER A 189 1.86 0.93 -0.03
C SER A 189 1.92 2.45 -0.19
N ILE A 190 1.70 2.95 -1.41
CA ILE A 190 1.59 4.40 -1.69
C ILE A 190 0.32 4.98 -1.06
N ALA A 191 -0.79 4.26 -1.11
CA ALA A 191 -2.08 4.73 -0.60
C ALA A 191 -2.12 4.88 0.93
N ILE A 192 -1.31 4.14 1.69
CA ILE A 192 -1.26 4.23 3.16
C ILE A 192 -0.86 5.63 3.63
N PRO A 193 0.30 6.20 3.27
CA PRO A 193 0.68 7.55 3.69
C PRO A 193 -0.23 8.63 3.08
N VAL A 194 -0.81 8.41 1.89
CA VAL A 194 -1.83 9.32 1.35
C VAL A 194 -3.07 9.32 2.26
N ALA A 195 -3.54 8.14 2.68
CA ALA A 195 -4.65 8.00 3.62
C ALA A 195 -4.38 8.70 4.96
N ASP A 196 -3.17 8.56 5.50
CA ASP A 196 -2.76 9.20 6.77
C ASP A 196 -2.90 10.72 6.72
N GLY A 197 -2.67 11.34 5.55
CA GLY A 197 -2.91 12.76 5.31
C GLY A 197 -4.38 13.20 5.25
N HIS A 198 -5.33 12.26 5.21
CA HIS A 198 -6.78 12.51 5.12
C HIS A 198 -7.56 12.08 6.36
N ILE A 199 -6.91 11.45 7.34
CA ILE A 199 -7.57 11.01 8.57
C ILE A 199 -7.31 12.01 9.71
N GLU A 200 -8.31 12.15 10.57
CA GLU A 200 -8.16 12.85 11.85
C GLU A 200 -8.38 11.86 13.00
N TYR A 201 -7.65 12.03 14.07
CA TYR A 201 -7.76 11.24 15.30
C TYR A 201 -7.29 12.08 16.49
N ASP A 202 -7.75 11.73 17.69
CA ASP A 202 -7.31 12.42 18.90
C ASP A 202 -5.86 12.01 19.24
N ILE A 203 -4.93 12.94 19.07
CA ILE A 203 -3.50 12.73 19.37
C ILE A 203 -3.20 12.59 20.87
N LEU A 204 -4.13 12.96 21.73
CA LEU A 204 -4.00 12.85 23.18
C LEU A 204 -4.57 11.53 23.73
N ASP A 205 -5.39 10.84 22.95
CA ASP A 205 -5.90 9.52 23.29
C ASP A 205 -4.88 8.44 22.91
N ASN A 206 -4.12 7.97 23.89
CA ASN A 206 -3.11 6.92 23.73
C ASN A 206 -3.70 5.51 23.89
N SER A 207 -5.02 5.32 23.79
CA SER A 207 -5.64 4.00 23.93
C SER A 207 -5.42 3.12 22.69
N MET A 208 -5.42 1.81 22.92
CA MET A 208 -5.42 0.81 21.83
C MET A 208 -6.63 1.00 20.91
N MET A 209 -7.78 1.39 21.44
CA MET A 209 -8.98 1.70 20.65
C MET A 209 -8.69 2.80 19.64
N ASN A 210 -8.06 3.91 20.05
CA ASN A 210 -7.73 5.01 19.16
C ASN A 210 -6.74 4.56 18.06
N GLU A 211 -5.71 3.80 18.39
CA GLU A 211 -4.76 3.26 17.41
C GLU A 211 -5.45 2.30 16.42
N MET A 212 -6.33 1.43 16.90
CA MET A 212 -7.12 0.53 16.05
C MET A 212 -8.04 1.30 15.10
N ILE A 213 -8.73 2.34 15.59
CA ILE A 213 -9.64 3.16 14.78
C ILE A 213 -8.86 3.97 13.76
N LYS A 214 -7.72 4.55 14.13
CA LYS A 214 -6.80 5.23 13.20
C LYS A 214 -6.45 4.33 12.01
N TRP A 215 -5.92 3.14 12.27
CA TRP A 215 -5.60 2.19 11.21
C TRP A 215 -6.83 1.67 10.46
N GLY A 216 -7.94 1.53 11.16
CA GLY A 216 -9.22 1.15 10.55
C GLY A 216 -9.66 2.16 9.50
N LYS A 217 -9.48 3.46 9.76
CA LYS A 217 -9.75 4.53 8.79
C LYS A 217 -8.82 4.47 7.58
N ILE A 218 -7.50 4.24 7.81
CA ILE A 218 -6.53 4.05 6.72
C ILE A 218 -6.99 2.91 5.80
N TYR A 219 -7.29 1.73 6.35
CA TYR A 219 -7.72 0.58 5.55
C TYR A 219 -9.07 0.82 4.86
N TYR A 220 -9.98 1.55 5.52
CA TYR A 220 -11.27 1.92 4.93
C TYR A 220 -11.10 2.94 3.79
N PHE A 221 -10.14 3.87 3.89
CA PHE A 221 -9.77 4.75 2.78
C PHE A 221 -9.25 3.93 1.59
N LEU A 222 -8.31 2.99 1.83
CA LEU A 222 -7.79 2.12 0.77
C LEU A 222 -8.91 1.30 0.12
N GLU A 223 -9.86 0.79 0.92
CA GLU A 223 -11.01 0.03 0.42
C GLU A 223 -11.86 0.83 -0.58
N ASN A 224 -12.03 2.13 -0.33
CA ASN A 224 -12.84 3.02 -1.16
C ASN A 224 -12.07 3.63 -2.35
N THR A 225 -10.75 3.77 -2.24
CA THR A 225 -9.92 4.40 -3.29
C THR A 225 -9.19 3.37 -4.16
N LEU A 226 -9.14 2.11 -3.73
CA LEU A 226 -8.58 0.98 -4.48
C LEU A 226 -9.61 -0.17 -4.59
N PRO A 227 -10.75 0.03 -5.25
CA PRO A 227 -11.87 -0.91 -5.23
C PRO A 227 -11.54 -2.29 -5.83
N CYS A 228 -10.57 -2.36 -6.72
CA CYS A 228 -10.14 -3.61 -7.35
C CYS A 228 -8.99 -4.32 -6.60
N THR A 229 -8.55 -3.75 -5.47
CA THR A 229 -7.50 -4.35 -4.63
C THR A 229 -8.11 -5.31 -3.61
N HIS A 230 -7.57 -6.53 -3.53
CA HIS A 230 -8.06 -7.55 -2.62
C HIS A 230 -7.81 -7.16 -1.14
N ASP A 231 -8.73 -7.53 -0.24
CA ASP A 231 -8.64 -7.23 1.20
C ASP A 231 -7.33 -7.70 1.85
N SER A 232 -6.76 -8.81 1.37
CA SER A 232 -5.47 -9.29 1.88
C SER A 232 -4.32 -8.32 1.59
N ILE A 233 -4.32 -7.67 0.44
CA ILE A 233 -3.32 -6.66 0.08
C ILE A 233 -3.49 -5.41 0.94
N ILE A 234 -4.73 -4.94 1.13
CA ILE A 234 -5.05 -3.79 1.99
C ILE A 234 -4.57 -4.07 3.43
N ALA A 235 -4.89 -5.23 3.99
CA ALA A 235 -4.45 -5.62 5.32
C ALA A 235 -2.96 -6.03 5.37
N GLY A 236 -2.33 -6.26 4.21
CA GLY A 236 -0.97 -6.81 4.09
C GLY A 236 -0.85 -8.23 4.62
N TYR A 237 -1.91 -9.03 4.47
CA TYR A 237 -1.99 -10.44 4.80
C TYR A 237 -1.82 -11.31 3.56
N THR A 238 -1.47 -12.58 3.75
CA THR A 238 -1.71 -13.58 2.73
C THR A 238 -3.20 -13.91 2.63
N ALA A 239 -3.62 -14.53 1.54
CA ALA A 239 -5.02 -14.98 1.41
C ALA A 239 -5.39 -15.99 2.52
N ALA A 240 -4.45 -16.85 2.93
CA ALA A 240 -4.65 -17.81 4.03
C ALA A 240 -4.79 -17.10 5.39
N GLU A 241 -3.95 -16.11 5.68
CA GLU A 241 -4.06 -15.33 6.92
C GLU A 241 -5.36 -14.53 6.97
N LEU A 242 -5.79 -13.93 5.86
CA LEU A 242 -7.06 -13.21 5.82
C LEU A 242 -8.23 -14.16 6.07
N LYS A 243 -8.22 -15.36 5.46
CA LYS A 243 -9.24 -16.38 5.69
C LYS A 243 -9.29 -16.80 7.16
N GLU A 244 -8.14 -17.12 7.76
CA GLU A 244 -8.01 -17.49 9.17
C GLU A 244 -8.62 -16.40 10.09
N VAL A 245 -8.28 -15.14 9.88
CA VAL A 245 -8.79 -14.02 10.67
C VAL A 245 -10.30 -13.84 10.49
N GLN A 246 -10.83 -14.08 9.29
CA GLN A 246 -12.28 -14.00 9.04
C GLN A 246 -13.05 -15.15 9.69
N GLU A 247 -12.50 -16.36 9.69
CA GLU A 247 -13.12 -17.54 10.30
C GLU A 247 -13.10 -17.45 11.84
N HIS A 248 -12.04 -16.87 12.44
CA HIS A 248 -11.87 -16.74 13.89
C HIS A 248 -12.18 -15.35 14.45
N LYS A 249 -12.93 -14.52 13.70
CA LYS A 249 -13.26 -13.13 14.10
C LYS A 249 -13.91 -13.00 15.47
N ALA A 250 -14.75 -13.97 15.85
CA ALA A 250 -15.44 -13.97 17.15
C ALA A 250 -14.47 -14.25 18.30
N GLU A 251 -13.53 -15.19 18.11
CA GLU A 251 -12.49 -15.50 19.09
C GLU A 251 -11.52 -14.33 19.28
N ILE A 252 -11.11 -13.70 18.18
CA ILE A 252 -10.27 -12.48 18.20
C ILE A 252 -10.98 -11.39 19.00
N TRP A 253 -12.26 -11.14 18.72
CA TRP A 253 -13.06 -10.15 19.44
C TRP A 253 -13.17 -10.48 20.94
N SER A 254 -13.51 -11.72 21.29
CA SER A 254 -13.62 -12.17 22.68
C SER A 254 -12.31 -11.96 23.44
N HIS A 255 -11.17 -12.26 22.83
CA HIS A 255 -9.85 -11.99 23.41
C HIS A 255 -9.66 -10.51 23.79
N PHE A 256 -10.01 -9.59 22.87
CA PHE A 256 -9.91 -8.15 23.14
C PHE A 256 -10.85 -7.69 24.26
N VAL A 257 -12.07 -8.23 24.33
CA VAL A 257 -13.06 -7.92 25.38
C VAL A 257 -12.60 -8.47 26.74
N GLU A 258 -12.26 -9.75 26.82
CA GLU A 258 -11.88 -10.44 28.07
C GLU A 258 -10.61 -9.84 28.68
N LYS A 259 -9.65 -9.48 27.85
CA LYS A 259 -8.39 -8.83 28.28
C LYS A 259 -8.54 -7.32 28.46
N LYS A 260 -9.72 -6.73 28.18
CA LYS A 260 -10.00 -5.29 28.25
C LYS A 260 -9.07 -4.43 27.39
N LEU A 261 -8.55 -4.99 26.29
CA LEU A 261 -7.50 -4.38 25.48
C LEU A 261 -7.90 -3.05 24.84
N PHE A 262 -9.18 -2.82 24.57
CA PHE A 262 -9.64 -1.57 23.94
C PHE A 262 -9.26 -0.30 24.71
N TYR A 263 -9.15 -0.41 26.05
CA TYR A 263 -8.81 0.72 26.93
C TYR A 263 -7.36 0.69 27.40
N GLU A 264 -6.58 -0.24 26.87
CA GLU A 264 -5.17 -0.37 27.22
C GLU A 264 -4.37 0.82 26.67
N THR A 265 -3.46 1.36 27.49
CA THR A 265 -2.59 2.48 27.15
C THR A 265 -1.11 2.12 27.21
N ASP A 266 -0.77 0.89 27.63
CA ASP A 266 0.58 0.38 27.58
C ASP A 266 1.06 0.26 26.13
N HIS A 267 2.06 1.05 25.80
CA HIS A 267 2.64 1.12 24.46
C HIS A 267 3.16 -0.23 23.95
N PHE A 268 3.71 -1.09 24.81
CA PHE A 268 4.20 -2.41 24.42
C PHE A 268 3.04 -3.35 24.06
N LEU A 269 1.92 -3.26 24.80
CA LEU A 269 0.73 -4.03 24.49
C LEU A 269 0.06 -3.50 23.20
N ILE A 270 -0.02 -2.19 23.00
CA ILE A 270 -0.54 -1.62 21.76
C ILE A 270 0.29 -2.09 20.57
N LYS A 271 1.63 -1.99 20.65
CA LYS A 271 2.53 -2.50 19.62
C LYS A 271 2.35 -4.00 19.36
N LYS A 272 2.11 -4.78 20.40
CA LYS A 272 1.89 -6.23 20.27
C LYS A 272 0.73 -6.56 19.33
N TYR A 273 -0.35 -5.80 19.36
CA TYR A 273 -1.56 -6.08 18.58
C TYR A 273 -1.68 -5.23 17.31
N CYS A 274 -1.08 -4.04 17.29
CA CYS A 274 -1.22 -3.11 16.18
C CYS A 274 0.01 -2.99 15.28
N ASP A 275 1.22 -3.30 15.75
CA ASP A 275 2.44 -3.14 14.96
C ASP A 275 2.86 -4.39 14.20
N GLU A 276 3.94 -4.22 13.44
CA GLU A 276 4.55 -5.25 12.61
C GLU A 276 5.12 -6.39 13.45
N ARG A 277 4.58 -7.58 13.23
CA ARG A 277 5.08 -8.82 13.81
C ARG A 277 4.61 -10.01 12.99
N PRO A 278 5.27 -11.17 13.04
CA PRO A 278 4.85 -12.33 12.27
C PRO A 278 3.51 -12.89 12.74
N LYS A 279 3.28 -12.98 14.06
CA LYS A 279 2.09 -13.57 14.67
C LYS A 279 1.77 -12.98 16.04
N VAL A 280 0.50 -13.09 16.45
CA VAL A 280 0.00 -12.77 17.80
C VAL A 280 -0.36 -14.08 18.50
N LEU A 281 0.63 -14.72 19.12
CA LEU A 281 0.51 -16.05 19.71
C LEU A 281 -0.49 -16.10 20.89
N GLU A 282 -0.73 -14.97 21.52
CA GLU A 282 -1.68 -14.82 22.63
C GLU A 282 -3.14 -15.05 22.19
N ILE A 283 -3.43 -14.89 20.88
CA ILE A 283 -4.76 -15.20 20.31
C ILE A 283 -4.73 -16.62 19.72
N GLY A 284 -3.66 -16.96 19.01
CA GLY A 284 -3.52 -18.28 18.42
C GLY A 284 -2.30 -18.40 17.51
N ASN A 285 -1.87 -19.63 17.26
CA ASN A 285 -0.66 -19.93 16.46
C ASN A 285 -0.75 -19.42 15.01
N ASN A 286 -1.94 -19.18 14.51
CA ASN A 286 -2.16 -18.72 13.13
C ASN A 286 -2.59 -17.25 13.05
N CYS A 287 -2.84 -16.57 14.18
CA CYS A 287 -3.24 -15.18 14.20
C CYS A 287 -2.08 -14.30 13.70
N PRO A 288 -2.23 -13.59 12.58
CA PRO A 288 -1.17 -12.74 12.05
C PRO A 288 -0.95 -11.49 12.90
N GLY A 289 0.20 -10.85 12.74
CA GLY A 289 0.46 -9.52 13.31
C GLY A 289 -0.52 -8.47 12.83
N ARG A 290 -0.52 -7.30 13.47
CA ARG A 290 -1.40 -6.17 13.11
C ARG A 290 -2.90 -6.47 13.23
N ILE A 291 -3.26 -7.46 14.05
CA ILE A 291 -4.65 -7.91 14.20
C ILE A 291 -5.57 -6.80 14.72
N GLY A 292 -5.04 -5.89 15.55
CA GLY A 292 -5.75 -4.69 16.01
C GLY A 292 -6.13 -3.75 14.87
N ARG A 293 -5.26 -3.57 13.87
CA ARG A 293 -5.54 -2.76 12.67
C ARG A 293 -6.69 -3.36 11.86
N TRP A 294 -6.68 -4.68 11.66
CA TRP A 294 -7.75 -5.37 10.96
C TRP A 294 -9.08 -5.27 11.72
N LEU A 295 -9.05 -5.45 13.03
CA LEU A 295 -10.25 -5.33 13.87
C LEU A 295 -10.81 -3.90 13.84
N GLY A 296 -9.95 -2.88 13.91
CA GLY A 296 -10.33 -1.48 13.72
C GLY A 296 -11.00 -1.23 12.38
N TRP A 297 -10.51 -1.86 11.31
CA TRP A 297 -11.14 -1.79 9.99
C TRP A 297 -12.54 -2.37 9.99
N GLN A 298 -12.78 -3.52 10.64
CA GLN A 298 -14.12 -4.09 10.77
C GLN A 298 -15.07 -3.15 11.55
N VAL A 299 -14.56 -2.49 12.59
CA VAL A 299 -15.33 -1.48 13.35
C VAL A 299 -15.70 -0.29 12.47
N ILE A 300 -14.76 0.25 11.68
CA ILE A 300 -15.01 1.36 10.76
C ILE A 300 -16.01 0.96 9.66
N LYS A 301 -15.89 -0.23 9.07
CA LYS A 301 -16.88 -0.75 8.08
C LYS A 301 -18.28 -0.79 8.70
N LYS A 302 -18.41 -1.25 9.94
CA LYS A 302 -19.70 -1.28 10.64
C LYS A 302 -20.21 0.13 10.95
N TYR A 303 -19.31 1.03 11.41
CA TYR A 303 -19.63 2.43 11.65
C TYR A 303 -20.15 3.13 10.40
N ALA A 304 -19.47 2.97 9.28
CA ALA A 304 -19.90 3.50 7.99
C ALA A 304 -21.30 3.04 7.60
N LYS A 305 -21.55 1.72 7.73
CA LYS A 305 -22.84 1.11 7.42
C LYS A 305 -23.98 1.65 8.28
N VAL A 306 -23.77 1.84 9.60
CA VAL A 306 -24.82 2.28 10.51
C VAL A 306 -25.00 3.80 10.55
N SER A 307 -23.98 4.56 10.21
CA SER A 307 -24.03 6.02 10.21
C SER A 307 -24.54 6.60 8.90
N GLY A 308 -24.28 5.92 7.76
CA GLY A 308 -24.58 6.43 6.41
C GLY A 308 -23.74 7.66 6.03
N LEU A 309 -22.66 7.95 6.76
CA LEU A 309 -21.80 9.10 6.51
C LEU A 309 -20.93 8.88 5.26
N SER A 310 -20.54 9.98 4.62
CA SER A 310 -19.57 9.96 3.52
C SER A 310 -18.16 9.58 4.01
N LEU A 311 -17.30 9.14 3.09
CA LEU A 311 -15.91 8.80 3.42
C LEU A 311 -15.19 9.96 4.14
N PRO A 312 -15.20 11.22 3.66
CA PRO A 312 -14.58 12.33 4.38
C PRO A 312 -15.11 12.51 5.81
N ALA A 313 -16.42 12.40 6.01
CA ALA A 313 -17.03 12.56 7.33
C ALA A 313 -16.68 11.44 8.31
N ILE A 314 -16.44 10.22 7.81
CA ILE A 314 -15.96 9.10 8.63
C ILE A 314 -14.50 9.32 9.04
N LEU A 315 -13.67 9.80 8.10
CA LEU A 315 -12.24 9.97 8.33
C LEU A 315 -11.93 11.16 9.23
N SER A 316 -12.78 12.21 9.23
CA SER A 316 -12.62 13.39 10.07
C SER A 316 -13.18 13.23 11.50
N GLU A 317 -13.92 12.16 11.83
CA GLU A 317 -14.40 11.96 13.21
C GLU A 317 -13.24 11.57 14.12
N GLN A 318 -12.88 12.41 15.06
CA GLN A 318 -11.72 12.22 15.94
C GLN A 318 -11.99 11.31 17.14
N ASP A 319 -13.23 11.25 17.61
CA ASP A 319 -13.62 10.50 18.80
C ASP A 319 -13.74 8.98 18.51
N ALA A 320 -12.67 8.24 18.81
CA ALA A 320 -12.60 6.80 18.63
C ALA A 320 -13.67 6.06 19.45
N LYS A 321 -13.98 6.54 20.65
CA LYS A 321 -15.01 5.94 21.52
C LYS A 321 -16.42 6.13 20.94
N LYS A 322 -16.71 7.30 20.38
CA LYS A 322 -17.98 7.58 19.68
C LYS A 322 -18.16 6.64 18.49
N ILE A 323 -17.11 6.47 17.67
CA ILE A 323 -17.10 5.54 16.55
C ILE A 323 -17.38 4.11 17.05
N PHE A 324 -16.64 3.67 18.05
CA PHE A 324 -16.73 2.31 18.60
C PHE A 324 -18.11 1.99 19.15
N VAL A 325 -18.67 2.88 19.96
CA VAL A 325 -20.01 2.72 20.56
C VAL A 325 -21.09 2.72 19.48
N LYS A 326 -21.03 3.67 18.52
CA LYS A 326 -22.04 3.75 17.46
C LYS A 326 -21.94 2.59 16.47
N ALA A 327 -20.75 2.08 16.18
CA ALA A 327 -20.56 0.90 15.36
C ALA A 327 -21.26 -0.32 15.98
N ASN A 328 -21.22 -0.46 17.31
CA ASN A 328 -21.73 -1.62 18.05
C ASN A 328 -21.33 -2.94 17.35
N TYR A 329 -20.06 -3.02 16.98
CA TYR A 329 -19.52 -4.17 16.26
C TYR A 329 -19.47 -5.39 17.17
N LYS A 330 -20.13 -6.47 16.77
CA LYS A 330 -20.12 -7.76 17.44
C LYS A 330 -20.09 -8.83 16.38
N PRO A 331 -18.93 -9.46 16.13
CA PRO A 331 -18.83 -10.54 15.15
C PRO A 331 -19.55 -11.80 15.66
N VAL A 332 -20.22 -12.47 14.77
CA VAL A 332 -20.87 -13.78 14.96
C VAL A 332 -20.17 -14.82 14.10
#